data_e1d324b81150d427d633cec16fb181b0
#
_entry.id   e1d324b81150d427d633cec16fb181b0
#
_cell.length_a   1.000
_cell.length_b   1.000
_cell.length_c   1.000
_cell.angle_alpha   90.00
_cell.angle_beta   90.00
_cell.angle_gamma   90.00
#
_symmetry.space_group_name_H-M   'P 1'
#
loop_
_entity.id
_entity.type
_entity.pdbx_description
1 polymer ?
#
loop_
_entity_poly.entity_id
_entity_poly.type
_entity_poly.pdbx_seq_one_letter_code
_entity_poly.pdbx_strand_id
1 'polypeptide(L)'
;LKVRADGMVAAPPHDALAWLAGVSAALLHLAGALKSIPLIGALPIDFTIFSAALALPLLALCAITRRWVLAPETGLPLAAIGAFWLWLVLAGCWSASGAVLSSKLPEIILLGPFMLLAGLVVAGDDTALSGFCAGVIGAGAAVALSLANSLTQGSVALGGLPGADPEKWRIAYQVTGLAIAMAAALAALHWAEARRFLRRIFWLGATLALVLGALLPGGRAALVALALCLACGPPLIMLKQQRRGQAALWVLGLLCLAGGAVLFMETEANHHARAIEQLFAPNTLESSGRLPLWGAALGLAGQTIPFGLGIGGFSLAAGFGEWRGRHPHNLALEALAEAGLPGFALWLMVFGGAAWVIWRLGRTAQSWRVARILMLCLPMAVTLQVSTDLGNRMAWLALGLALGIGVTAMAPLRGAGHVRALG
;
A
#
# COMPACT_ATOMS: atom_id res chain seq x y z
N LEU A 1 8.49 -30.08 12.77
CA LEU A 1 9.16 -29.04 13.59
C LEU A 1 10.27 -29.73 14.36
N LYS A 2 11.55 -29.50 13.95
CA LYS A 2 12.68 -29.93 14.76
C LYS A 2 12.89 -28.87 15.84
N VAL A 3 12.53 -29.18 17.07
CA VAL A 3 12.88 -28.38 18.25
C VAL A 3 14.35 -28.67 18.55
N ARG A 4 15.18 -27.62 18.60
CA ARG A 4 16.55 -27.74 19.08
C ARG A 4 16.51 -28.02 20.59
N ALA A 5 17.55 -28.68 21.10
CA ALA A 5 17.69 -29.04 22.52
C ALA A 5 17.64 -27.84 23.48
N ASP A 6 17.73 -26.60 22.97
CA ASP A 6 17.62 -25.33 23.68
C ASP A 6 16.20 -24.72 23.66
N GLY A 7 15.20 -25.48 23.19
CA GLY A 7 13.80 -25.01 23.11
C GLY A 7 13.53 -23.99 22.01
N MET A 8 14.52 -23.61 21.21
CA MET A 8 14.34 -22.70 20.07
C MET A 8 13.87 -23.50 18.86
N VAL A 9 12.75 -23.11 18.30
CA VAL A 9 12.27 -23.62 17.01
C VAL A 9 13.32 -23.22 15.97
N ALA A 10 13.93 -24.24 15.31
CA ALA A 10 14.87 -23.98 14.23
C ALA A 10 14.14 -23.13 13.18
N ALA A 11 14.73 -21.99 12.81
CA ALA A 11 14.22 -21.19 11.70
C ALA A 11 14.08 -22.12 10.47
N PRO A 12 12.95 -22.10 9.76
CA PRO A 12 12.79 -22.90 8.56
C PRO A 12 13.95 -22.55 7.60
N PRO A 13 14.49 -23.53 6.84
CA PRO A 13 15.51 -23.23 5.83
C PRO A 13 14.96 -22.10 4.95
N HIS A 14 15.79 -21.07 4.71
CA HIS A 14 15.40 -19.92 3.90
C HIS A 14 14.91 -20.42 2.54
N ASP A 15 13.61 -20.31 2.31
CA ASP A 15 13.01 -20.60 1.02
C ASP A 15 13.29 -19.42 0.10
N ALA A 16 14.38 -19.50 -0.65
CA ALA A 16 14.84 -18.45 -1.53
C ALA A 16 13.77 -18.06 -2.56
N LEU A 17 12.98 -19.02 -3.06
CA LEU A 17 11.89 -18.76 -3.99
C LEU A 17 10.84 -17.85 -3.37
N ALA A 18 10.36 -18.18 -2.16
CA ALA A 18 9.35 -17.36 -1.49
C ALA A 18 9.88 -15.96 -1.18
N TRP A 19 11.12 -15.87 -0.71
CA TRP A 19 11.74 -14.59 -0.42
C TRP A 19 11.86 -13.72 -1.67
N LEU A 20 12.34 -14.28 -2.80
CA LEU A 20 12.45 -13.59 -4.08
C LEU A 20 11.07 -13.20 -4.65
N ALA A 21 10.06 -14.07 -4.51
CA ALA A 21 8.68 -13.75 -4.88
C ALA A 21 8.16 -12.54 -4.09
N GLY A 22 8.45 -12.47 -2.80
CA GLY A 22 8.12 -11.32 -1.97
C GLY A 22 8.82 -10.04 -2.42
N VAL A 23 10.14 -10.08 -2.64
CA VAL A 23 10.92 -8.92 -3.12
C VAL A 23 10.41 -8.43 -4.46
N SER A 24 10.19 -9.33 -5.42
CA SER A 24 9.71 -8.97 -6.76
C SER A 24 8.30 -8.36 -6.73
N ALA A 25 7.42 -8.85 -5.85
CA ALA A 25 6.11 -8.26 -5.62
C ALA A 25 6.22 -6.84 -5.03
N ALA A 26 7.19 -6.58 -4.13
CA ALA A 26 7.44 -5.24 -3.60
C ALA A 26 7.94 -4.28 -4.69
N LEU A 27 8.84 -4.72 -5.56
CA LEU A 27 9.32 -3.93 -6.70
C LEU A 27 8.16 -3.58 -7.65
N LEU A 28 7.29 -4.53 -7.95
CA LEU A 28 6.09 -4.30 -8.76
C LEU A 28 5.12 -3.34 -8.08
N HIS A 29 4.88 -3.52 -6.77
CA HIS A 29 3.99 -2.64 -5.99
C HIS A 29 4.48 -1.20 -6.01
N LEU A 30 5.77 -0.98 -5.81
CA LEU A 30 6.39 0.34 -5.75
C LEU A 30 7.01 0.80 -7.07
N ALA A 31 6.75 0.12 -8.20
CA ALA A 31 7.35 0.46 -9.49
C ALA A 31 7.12 1.93 -9.89
N GLY A 32 5.93 2.49 -9.59
CA GLY A 32 5.65 3.90 -9.85
C GLY A 32 6.53 4.87 -9.04
N ALA A 33 6.86 4.51 -7.79
CA ALA A 33 7.79 5.29 -6.97
C ALA A 33 9.23 5.14 -7.47
N LEU A 34 9.64 3.92 -7.83
CA LEU A 34 10.98 3.65 -8.34
C LEU A 34 11.27 4.34 -9.68
N LYS A 35 10.26 4.53 -10.54
CA LYS A 35 10.39 5.35 -11.76
C LYS A 35 10.68 6.82 -11.46
N SER A 36 10.45 7.31 -10.25
CA SER A 36 10.84 8.65 -9.85
C SER A 36 12.36 8.81 -9.65
N ILE A 37 13.10 7.70 -9.58
CA ILE A 37 14.57 7.71 -9.61
C ILE A 37 15.02 7.93 -11.05
N PRO A 38 15.77 9.02 -11.37
CA PRO A 38 16.13 9.35 -12.75
C PRO A 38 16.79 8.21 -13.49
N LEU A 39 17.71 7.46 -12.84
CA LEU A 39 18.39 6.31 -13.44
C LEU A 39 17.41 5.20 -13.87
N ILE A 40 16.38 4.92 -13.06
CA ILE A 40 15.39 3.88 -13.35
C ILE A 40 14.37 4.39 -14.38
N GLY A 41 13.96 5.65 -14.25
CA GLY A 41 12.99 6.25 -15.17
C GLY A 41 13.53 6.48 -16.58
N ALA A 42 14.86 6.59 -16.73
CA ALA A 42 15.54 6.70 -18.02
C ALA A 42 15.77 5.35 -18.72
N LEU A 43 15.43 4.21 -18.10
CA LEU A 43 15.57 2.91 -18.74
C LEU A 43 14.68 2.80 -19.98
N PRO A 44 15.14 2.13 -21.07
CA PRO A 44 14.38 1.97 -22.29
C PRO A 44 13.16 1.04 -22.14
N ILE A 45 13.06 0.33 -21.02
CA ILE A 45 11.96 -0.58 -20.68
C ILE A 45 11.18 0.01 -19.52
N ASP A 46 9.86 0.01 -19.60
CA ASP A 46 9.00 0.43 -18.50
C ASP A 46 9.25 -0.48 -17.28
N PHE A 47 9.70 0.13 -16.18
CA PHE A 47 10.06 -0.61 -14.96
C PHE A 47 8.87 -1.36 -14.35
N THR A 48 7.63 -0.96 -14.61
CA THR A 48 6.45 -1.72 -14.18
C THR A 48 6.32 -3.02 -14.94
N ILE A 49 6.54 -2.98 -16.26
CA ILE A 49 6.52 -4.19 -17.11
C ILE A 49 7.66 -5.12 -16.71
N PHE A 50 8.87 -4.58 -16.52
CA PHE A 50 10.02 -5.36 -16.04
C PHE A 50 9.74 -6.03 -14.70
N SER A 51 9.23 -5.28 -13.71
CA SER A 51 8.89 -5.80 -12.39
C SER A 51 7.77 -6.84 -12.44
N ALA A 52 6.78 -6.66 -13.32
CA ALA A 52 5.70 -7.63 -13.53
C ALA A 52 6.22 -8.93 -14.16
N ALA A 53 7.08 -8.82 -15.17
CA ALA A 53 7.72 -9.98 -15.81
C ALA A 53 8.57 -10.80 -14.84
N LEU A 54 9.18 -10.15 -13.85
CA LEU A 54 9.92 -10.81 -12.79
C LEU A 54 8.99 -11.42 -11.72
N ALA A 55 7.99 -10.67 -11.28
CA ALA A 55 7.10 -11.07 -10.19
C ALA A 55 6.16 -12.21 -10.58
N LEU A 56 5.62 -12.18 -11.81
CA LEU A 56 4.61 -13.14 -12.26
C LEU A 56 5.10 -14.60 -12.18
N PRO A 57 6.25 -15.00 -12.77
CA PRO A 57 6.70 -16.38 -12.69
C PRO A 57 7.08 -16.79 -11.27
N LEU A 58 7.69 -15.91 -10.47
CA LEU A 58 8.10 -16.22 -9.09
C LEU A 58 6.87 -16.43 -8.19
N LEU A 59 5.86 -15.57 -8.30
CA LEU A 59 4.62 -15.70 -7.55
C LEU A 59 3.81 -16.92 -8.01
N ALA A 60 3.71 -17.17 -9.31
CA ALA A 60 3.04 -18.35 -9.85
C ALA A 60 3.72 -19.63 -9.35
N LEU A 61 5.03 -19.72 -9.43
CA LEU A 61 5.79 -20.88 -8.93
C LEU A 61 5.61 -21.04 -7.42
N CYS A 62 5.65 -19.95 -6.66
CA CYS A 62 5.36 -19.95 -5.23
C CYS A 62 3.93 -20.45 -4.95
N ALA A 63 2.94 -20.03 -5.74
CA ALA A 63 1.56 -20.42 -5.57
C ALA A 63 1.31 -21.91 -5.86
N ILE A 64 1.89 -22.45 -6.94
CA ILE A 64 1.64 -23.84 -7.37
C ILE A 64 2.46 -24.88 -6.58
N THR A 65 3.61 -24.48 -6.00
CA THR A 65 4.47 -25.42 -5.24
C THR A 65 4.04 -25.58 -3.79
N ARG A 66 3.02 -24.86 -3.33
CA ARG A 66 2.53 -24.89 -1.95
C ARG A 66 1.08 -25.33 -1.88
N ARG A 67 0.70 -25.88 -0.74
CA ARG A 67 -0.70 -26.08 -0.37
C ARG A 67 -1.15 -24.87 0.46
N TRP A 68 -2.31 -24.35 0.12
CA TRP A 68 -2.88 -23.17 0.76
C TRP A 68 -4.09 -23.57 1.59
N VAL A 69 -4.13 -23.09 2.82
CA VAL A 69 -5.28 -23.21 3.70
C VAL A 69 -5.89 -21.84 3.87
N LEU A 70 -7.18 -21.78 3.63
CA LEU A 70 -7.97 -20.54 3.72
C LEU A 70 -8.84 -20.61 4.98
N ALA A 71 -8.73 -19.60 5.83
CA ALA A 71 -9.63 -19.46 6.98
C ALA A 71 -11.05 -19.16 6.48
N PRO A 72 -12.09 -19.76 7.10
CA PRO A 72 -13.48 -19.57 6.67
C PRO A 72 -13.90 -18.10 6.60
N GLU A 73 -13.37 -17.28 7.49
CA GLU A 73 -13.63 -15.84 7.58
C GLU A 73 -13.25 -15.08 6.30
N THR A 74 -12.30 -15.57 5.51
CA THR A 74 -11.88 -14.93 4.26
C THR A 74 -12.78 -15.25 3.07
N GLY A 75 -13.61 -16.27 3.17
CA GLY A 75 -14.44 -16.76 2.06
C GLY A 75 -15.44 -15.71 1.56
N LEU A 76 -16.21 -15.10 2.46
CA LEU A 76 -17.21 -14.09 2.09
C LEU A 76 -16.58 -12.83 1.46
N PRO A 77 -15.51 -12.21 2.02
CA PRO A 77 -14.85 -11.10 1.36
C PRO A 77 -14.28 -11.46 -0.02
N LEU A 78 -13.71 -12.64 -0.21
CA LEU A 78 -13.23 -13.08 -1.53
C LEU A 78 -14.36 -13.24 -2.54
N ALA A 79 -15.49 -13.81 -2.13
CA ALA A 79 -16.68 -13.90 -2.97
C ALA A 79 -17.23 -12.51 -3.34
N ALA A 80 -17.24 -11.57 -2.37
CA ALA A 80 -17.64 -10.20 -2.59
C ALA A 80 -16.72 -9.49 -3.60
N ILE A 81 -15.41 -9.77 -3.60
CA ILE A 81 -14.48 -9.23 -4.61
C ILE A 81 -14.84 -9.74 -6.00
N GLY A 82 -15.11 -11.03 -6.16
CA GLY A 82 -15.56 -11.61 -7.44
C GLY A 82 -16.85 -10.97 -7.94
N ALA A 83 -17.83 -10.81 -7.06
CA ALA A 83 -19.09 -10.11 -7.36
C ALA A 83 -18.86 -8.62 -7.71
N PHE A 84 -17.94 -7.94 -7.00
CA PHE A 84 -17.60 -6.57 -7.29
C PHE A 84 -16.96 -6.40 -8.67
N TRP A 85 -15.98 -7.23 -9.04
CA TRP A 85 -15.40 -7.20 -10.38
C TRP A 85 -16.43 -7.49 -11.47
N LEU A 86 -17.29 -8.49 -11.28
CA LEU A 86 -18.37 -8.77 -12.22
C LEU A 86 -19.30 -7.57 -12.39
N TRP A 87 -19.65 -6.91 -11.27
CA TRP A 87 -20.49 -5.71 -11.31
C TRP A 87 -19.79 -4.54 -12.01
N LEU A 88 -18.49 -4.32 -11.78
CA LEU A 88 -17.74 -3.27 -12.47
C LEU A 88 -17.68 -3.52 -13.99
N VAL A 89 -17.54 -4.77 -14.42
CA VAL A 89 -17.61 -5.14 -15.85
C VAL A 89 -18.99 -4.83 -16.43
N LEU A 90 -20.05 -5.23 -15.72
CA LEU A 90 -21.42 -4.93 -16.11
C LEU A 90 -21.67 -3.41 -16.18
N ALA A 91 -21.20 -2.66 -15.19
CA ALA A 91 -21.30 -1.20 -15.16
C ALA A 91 -20.54 -0.53 -16.32
N GLY A 92 -19.55 -1.19 -16.90
CA GLY A 92 -18.91 -0.77 -18.12
C GLY A 92 -19.83 -0.77 -19.36
N CYS A 93 -20.89 -1.61 -19.38
CA CYS A 93 -21.79 -1.72 -20.54
C CYS A 93 -22.64 -0.46 -20.80
N TRP A 94 -22.82 0.39 -19.79
CA TRP A 94 -23.54 1.67 -19.94
C TRP A 94 -22.66 2.89 -19.71
N SER A 95 -21.34 2.72 -19.74
CA SER A 95 -20.40 3.84 -19.64
C SER A 95 -20.58 4.81 -20.82
N ALA A 96 -20.71 6.10 -20.52
CA ALA A 96 -20.74 7.14 -21.53
C ALA A 96 -19.36 7.51 -22.10
N SER A 97 -18.25 7.07 -21.44
CA SER A 97 -16.88 7.40 -21.83
C SER A 97 -16.11 6.16 -22.30
N GLY A 98 -16.04 5.99 -23.61
CA GLY A 98 -15.28 4.88 -24.22
C GLY A 98 -13.77 4.97 -23.97
N ALA A 99 -13.20 6.17 -23.98
CA ALA A 99 -11.77 6.39 -23.80
C ALA A 99 -11.33 6.09 -22.35
N VAL A 100 -12.09 6.56 -21.34
CA VAL A 100 -11.77 6.26 -19.93
C VAL A 100 -12.03 4.79 -19.63
N LEU A 101 -13.13 4.20 -20.11
CA LEU A 101 -13.45 2.79 -19.95
C LEU A 101 -12.34 1.89 -20.49
N SER A 102 -11.90 2.11 -21.74
CA SER A 102 -10.88 1.31 -22.40
C SER A 102 -9.52 1.33 -21.66
N SER A 103 -9.21 2.42 -20.97
CA SER A 103 -7.99 2.54 -20.17
C SER A 103 -8.12 1.93 -18.77
N LYS A 104 -9.32 1.99 -18.16
CA LYS A 104 -9.55 1.63 -16.76
C LYS A 104 -9.95 0.15 -16.58
N LEU A 105 -10.79 -0.35 -17.49
CA LEU A 105 -11.32 -1.71 -17.40
C LEU A 105 -10.25 -2.80 -17.45
N PRO A 106 -9.22 -2.76 -18.33
CA PRO A 106 -8.13 -3.74 -18.31
C PRO A 106 -7.35 -3.76 -16.99
N GLU A 107 -7.17 -2.62 -16.34
CA GLU A 107 -6.53 -2.57 -15.02
C GLU A 107 -7.38 -3.26 -13.95
N ILE A 108 -8.70 -3.08 -14.00
CA ILE A 108 -9.63 -3.72 -13.06
C ILE A 108 -9.67 -5.23 -13.28
N ILE A 109 -9.80 -5.71 -14.51
CA ILE A 109 -10.07 -7.14 -14.80
C ILE A 109 -8.82 -8.00 -14.96
N LEU A 110 -7.66 -7.41 -15.27
CA LEU A 110 -6.39 -8.15 -15.43
C LEU A 110 -5.43 -7.87 -14.27
N LEU A 111 -5.11 -6.59 -14.04
CA LEU A 111 -4.14 -6.23 -13.01
C LEU A 111 -4.72 -6.38 -11.60
N GLY A 112 -6.00 -6.08 -11.40
CA GLY A 112 -6.67 -6.23 -10.10
C GLY A 112 -6.58 -7.64 -9.55
N PRO A 113 -7.08 -8.68 -10.27
CA PRO A 113 -6.97 -10.07 -9.83
C PRO A 113 -5.54 -10.54 -9.62
N PHE A 114 -4.62 -10.18 -10.54
CA PHE A 114 -3.21 -10.53 -10.40
C PHE A 114 -2.61 -9.93 -9.11
N MET A 115 -2.84 -8.65 -8.85
CA MET A 115 -2.29 -7.98 -7.67
C MET A 115 -2.94 -8.47 -6.36
N LEU A 116 -4.25 -8.79 -6.38
CA LEU A 116 -4.91 -9.43 -5.25
C LEU A 116 -4.27 -10.79 -4.92
N LEU A 117 -4.10 -11.65 -5.93
CA LEU A 117 -3.46 -12.96 -5.76
C LEU A 117 -2.01 -12.82 -5.28
N ALA A 118 -1.26 -11.86 -5.82
CA ALA A 118 0.09 -11.54 -5.35
C ALA A 118 0.10 -11.19 -3.85
N GLY A 119 -0.84 -10.34 -3.41
CA GLY A 119 -0.99 -9.98 -2.00
C GLY A 119 -1.36 -11.19 -1.11
N LEU A 120 -2.27 -12.05 -1.56
CA LEU A 120 -2.64 -13.29 -0.85
C LEU A 120 -1.46 -14.25 -0.70
N VAL A 121 -0.69 -14.47 -1.77
CA VAL A 121 0.50 -15.33 -1.77
C VAL A 121 1.58 -14.77 -0.84
N VAL A 122 1.86 -13.47 -0.96
CA VAL A 122 2.88 -12.80 -0.13
C VAL A 122 2.51 -12.85 1.35
N ALA A 123 1.28 -12.47 1.70
CA ALA A 123 0.87 -12.45 3.11
C ALA A 123 0.61 -13.85 3.67
N GLY A 124 0.28 -14.84 2.82
CA GLY A 124 0.05 -16.22 3.21
C GLY A 124 1.31 -17.01 3.56
N ASP A 125 2.50 -16.53 3.16
CA ASP A 125 3.80 -17.16 3.42
C ASP A 125 4.73 -16.22 4.18
N ASP A 126 5.18 -16.62 5.35
CA ASP A 126 6.01 -15.77 6.24
C ASP A 126 7.35 -15.36 5.61
N THR A 127 7.93 -16.21 4.77
CA THR A 127 9.18 -15.93 4.06
C THR A 127 8.95 -14.93 2.92
N ALA A 128 7.87 -15.09 2.17
CA ALA A 128 7.47 -14.15 1.13
C ALA A 128 7.12 -12.77 1.72
N LEU A 129 6.37 -12.73 2.83
CA LEU A 129 6.08 -11.48 3.55
C LEU A 129 7.35 -10.80 4.05
N SER A 130 8.32 -11.56 4.55
CA SER A 130 9.62 -11.01 4.96
C SER A 130 10.39 -10.43 3.77
N GLY A 131 10.42 -11.12 2.62
CA GLY A 131 11.00 -10.64 1.37
C GLY A 131 10.31 -9.37 0.88
N PHE A 132 8.98 -9.31 0.93
CA PHE A 132 8.21 -8.14 0.55
C PHE A 132 8.54 -6.93 1.45
N CYS A 133 8.59 -7.11 2.77
CA CYS A 133 8.99 -6.05 3.69
C CYS A 133 10.42 -5.55 3.41
N ALA A 134 11.37 -6.46 3.16
CA ALA A 134 12.74 -6.10 2.79
C ALA A 134 12.79 -5.30 1.48
N GLY A 135 12.03 -5.73 0.47
CA GLY A 135 11.91 -5.03 -0.81
C GLY A 135 11.30 -3.63 -0.65
N VAL A 136 10.26 -3.47 0.18
CA VAL A 136 9.64 -2.17 0.48
C VAL A 136 10.62 -1.25 1.18
N ILE A 137 11.35 -1.73 2.20
CA ILE A 137 12.36 -0.92 2.90
C ILE A 137 13.46 -0.49 1.93
N GLY A 138 13.99 -1.42 1.12
CA GLY A 138 15.04 -1.13 0.15
C GLY A 138 14.59 -0.13 -0.92
N ALA A 139 13.41 -0.34 -1.50
CA ALA A 139 12.84 0.57 -2.50
C ALA A 139 12.57 1.97 -1.93
N GLY A 140 11.94 2.06 -0.74
CA GLY A 140 11.66 3.33 -0.09
C GLY A 140 12.94 4.10 0.29
N ALA A 141 13.97 3.39 0.76
CA ALA A 141 15.28 3.99 1.06
C ALA A 141 15.97 4.50 -0.21
N ALA A 142 15.97 3.71 -1.31
CA ALA A 142 16.54 4.12 -2.59
C ALA A 142 15.84 5.36 -3.15
N VAL A 143 14.50 5.40 -3.07
CA VAL A 143 13.69 6.56 -3.49
C VAL A 143 14.00 7.78 -2.63
N ALA A 144 14.09 7.65 -1.30
CA ALA A 144 14.40 8.75 -0.39
C ALA A 144 15.79 9.34 -0.66
N LEU A 145 16.80 8.48 -0.81
CA LEU A 145 18.18 8.90 -1.11
C LEU A 145 18.29 9.59 -2.47
N SER A 146 17.68 8.99 -3.51
CA SER A 146 17.66 9.58 -4.85
C SER A 146 16.96 10.94 -4.85
N LEU A 147 15.82 11.06 -4.16
CA LEU A 147 15.09 12.31 -4.07
C LEU A 147 15.88 13.39 -3.33
N ALA A 148 16.49 13.06 -2.19
CA ALA A 148 17.34 13.98 -1.44
C ALA A 148 18.48 14.51 -2.31
N ASN A 149 19.21 13.61 -3.00
CA ASN A 149 20.28 13.99 -3.91
C ASN A 149 19.78 14.87 -5.08
N SER A 150 18.67 14.50 -5.70
CA SER A 150 18.12 15.23 -6.85
C SER A 150 17.57 16.61 -6.47
N LEU A 151 17.02 16.76 -5.26
CA LEU A 151 16.58 18.06 -4.74
C LEU A 151 17.76 18.99 -4.47
N THR A 152 18.88 18.48 -3.89
CA THR A 152 20.08 19.29 -3.66
C THR A 152 20.71 19.76 -4.97
N GLN A 153 20.57 18.99 -6.04
CA GLN A 153 21.06 19.34 -7.38
C GLN A 153 20.07 20.21 -8.18
N GLY A 154 18.85 20.45 -7.69
CA GLY A 154 17.80 21.17 -8.40
C GLY A 154 17.31 20.48 -9.68
N SER A 155 17.60 19.17 -9.84
CA SER A 155 17.33 18.40 -11.07
C SER A 155 15.91 17.82 -11.16
N VAL A 156 15.08 18.00 -10.13
CA VAL A 156 13.70 17.45 -10.08
C VAL A 156 12.66 18.51 -9.79
N ALA A 157 11.46 18.30 -10.35
CA ALA A 157 10.26 19.06 -10.03
C ALA A 157 9.25 18.17 -9.29
N LEU A 158 8.70 18.68 -8.19
CA LEU A 158 7.67 18.01 -7.40
C LEU A 158 6.27 18.40 -7.91
N GLY A 159 5.65 17.51 -8.67
CA GLY A 159 4.31 17.75 -9.23
C GLY A 159 4.33 18.75 -10.40
N GLY A 160 3.24 19.52 -10.57
CA GLY A 160 3.08 20.47 -11.68
C GLY A 160 2.42 19.84 -12.92
N LEU A 161 2.12 20.69 -13.92
CA LEU A 161 1.62 20.26 -15.21
C LEU A 161 2.74 19.58 -16.03
N PRO A 162 2.41 18.62 -16.90
CA PRO A 162 3.37 18.05 -17.83
C PRO A 162 4.00 19.17 -18.69
N GLY A 163 5.34 19.21 -18.73
CA GLY A 163 6.08 20.20 -19.54
C GLY A 163 6.27 21.57 -18.91
N ALA A 164 5.79 21.80 -17.66
CA ALA A 164 6.00 23.09 -16.97
C ALA A 164 7.50 23.40 -16.74
N ASP A 165 8.30 22.35 -16.46
CA ASP A 165 9.75 22.43 -16.30
C ASP A 165 10.40 21.32 -17.15
N PRO A 166 10.61 21.50 -18.45
CA PRO A 166 11.10 20.46 -19.35
C PRO A 166 12.52 19.96 -19.02
N GLU A 167 13.32 20.78 -18.35
CA GLU A 167 14.68 20.45 -17.94
C GLU A 167 14.76 19.66 -16.64
N LYS A 168 13.64 19.54 -15.90
CA LYS A 168 13.58 18.85 -14.62
C LYS A 168 12.84 17.54 -14.70
N TRP A 169 13.41 16.52 -14.05
CA TRP A 169 12.75 15.23 -13.91
C TRP A 169 11.50 15.34 -13.02
N ARG A 170 10.37 14.94 -13.56
CA ARG A 170 9.10 15.03 -12.83
C ARG A 170 8.90 13.84 -11.88
N ILE A 171 8.64 14.13 -10.62
CA ILE A 171 8.40 13.13 -9.58
C ILE A 171 6.91 13.00 -9.29
N ALA A 172 6.43 11.76 -9.28
CA ALA A 172 5.09 11.40 -8.82
C ALA A 172 5.05 11.43 -7.27
N TYR A 173 4.97 12.63 -6.69
CA TYR A 173 5.13 12.89 -5.25
C TYR A 173 4.25 12.03 -4.34
N GLN A 174 3.04 11.67 -4.77
CA GLN A 174 2.11 10.85 -3.99
C GLN A 174 2.63 9.42 -3.79
N VAL A 175 3.03 8.77 -4.89
CA VAL A 175 3.53 7.38 -4.86
C VAL A 175 4.90 7.30 -4.20
N THR A 176 5.74 8.32 -4.45
CA THR A 176 7.06 8.45 -3.83
C THR A 176 6.95 8.60 -2.32
N GLY A 177 6.08 9.51 -1.86
CA GLY A 177 5.82 9.68 -0.43
C GLY A 177 5.26 8.42 0.23
N LEU A 178 4.35 7.73 -0.45
CA LEU A 178 3.78 6.46 0.02
C LEU A 178 4.85 5.38 0.21
N ALA A 179 5.77 5.23 -0.76
CA ALA A 179 6.85 4.24 -0.68
C ALA A 179 7.78 4.51 0.51
N ILE A 180 8.17 5.77 0.72
CA ILE A 180 9.03 6.16 1.83
C ILE A 180 8.29 5.98 3.17
N ALA A 181 7.01 6.33 3.25
CA ALA A 181 6.19 6.16 4.45
C ALA A 181 6.04 4.68 4.84
N MET A 182 5.80 3.78 3.89
CA MET A 182 5.77 2.34 4.13
C MET A 182 7.12 1.82 4.65
N ALA A 183 8.23 2.26 4.05
CA ALA A 183 9.57 1.87 4.48
C ALA A 183 9.87 2.37 5.90
N ALA A 184 9.52 3.62 6.23
CA ALA A 184 9.68 4.20 7.56
C ALA A 184 8.86 3.44 8.62
N ALA A 185 7.62 3.10 8.30
CA ALA A 185 6.73 2.33 9.18
C ALA A 185 7.30 0.93 9.47
N LEU A 186 7.81 0.22 8.45
CA LEU A 186 8.46 -1.07 8.62
C LEU A 186 9.78 -0.98 9.38
N ALA A 187 10.59 0.06 9.16
CA ALA A 187 11.81 0.31 9.93
C ALA A 187 11.49 0.52 11.42
N ALA A 188 10.44 1.28 11.73
CA ALA A 188 9.96 1.48 13.10
C ALA A 188 9.48 0.18 13.75
N LEU A 189 8.84 -0.73 13.00
CA LEU A 189 8.52 -2.07 13.51
C LEU A 189 9.77 -2.85 13.84
N HIS A 190 10.77 -2.87 12.96
CA HIS A 190 12.04 -3.54 13.22
C HIS A 190 12.76 -2.97 14.44
N TRP A 191 12.66 -1.65 14.69
CA TRP A 191 13.14 -1.04 15.92
C TRP A 191 12.40 -1.58 17.15
N ALA A 192 11.08 -1.67 17.08
CA ALA A 192 10.26 -2.18 18.20
C ALA A 192 10.53 -3.67 18.49
N GLU A 193 10.80 -4.48 17.45
CA GLU A 193 11.16 -5.90 17.54
C GLU A 193 12.59 -6.13 18.02
N ALA A 194 13.52 -5.18 17.81
CA ALA A 194 14.94 -5.35 18.05
C ALA A 194 15.24 -5.49 19.56
N ARG A 195 15.95 -6.58 19.92
CA ARG A 195 16.40 -6.85 21.30
C ARG A 195 17.84 -6.42 21.54
N ARG A 196 18.71 -6.50 20.52
CA ARG A 196 20.12 -6.10 20.60
C ARG A 196 20.25 -4.60 20.45
N PHE A 197 21.05 -3.95 21.32
CA PHE A 197 21.23 -2.50 21.38
C PHE A 197 21.66 -1.89 20.03
N LEU A 198 22.71 -2.42 19.39
CA LEU A 198 23.21 -1.93 18.11
C LEU A 198 22.15 -2.04 16.99
N ARG A 199 21.41 -3.15 16.95
CA ARG A 199 20.32 -3.34 15.98
C ARG A 199 19.20 -2.32 16.24
N ARG A 200 18.94 -2.00 17.50
CA ARG A 200 17.93 -1.01 17.88
C ARG A 200 18.34 0.41 17.47
N ILE A 201 19.61 0.79 17.68
CA ILE A 201 20.14 2.09 17.22
C ILE A 201 20.07 2.18 15.69
N PHE A 202 20.51 1.14 14.98
CA PHE A 202 20.46 1.11 13.51
C PHE A 202 19.04 1.34 12.99
N TRP A 203 18.04 0.61 13.49
CA TRP A 203 16.66 0.76 13.04
C TRP A 203 16.03 2.08 13.48
N LEU A 204 16.41 2.63 14.60
CA LEU A 204 16.00 3.99 15.01
C LEU A 204 16.54 5.03 14.03
N GLY A 205 17.81 4.98 13.71
CA GLY A 205 18.45 5.88 12.74
C GLY A 205 17.80 5.75 11.35
N ALA A 206 17.57 4.51 10.89
CA ALA A 206 16.87 4.27 9.63
C ALA A 206 15.43 4.83 9.64
N THR A 207 14.69 4.65 10.74
CA THR A 207 13.35 5.22 10.90
C THR A 207 13.38 6.73 10.80
N LEU A 208 14.26 7.39 11.55
CA LEU A 208 14.38 8.85 11.55
C LEU A 208 14.77 9.38 10.15
N ALA A 209 15.73 8.75 9.50
CA ALA A 209 16.15 9.13 8.15
C ALA A 209 15.00 8.99 7.13
N LEU A 210 14.22 7.89 7.20
CA LEU A 210 13.07 7.68 6.32
C LEU A 210 11.89 8.60 6.65
N VAL A 211 11.66 8.93 7.93
CA VAL A 211 10.65 9.92 8.33
C VAL A 211 11.00 11.29 7.76
N LEU A 212 12.26 11.73 7.87
CA LEU A 212 12.73 12.96 7.24
C LEU A 212 12.62 12.88 5.71
N GLY A 213 12.98 11.74 5.12
CA GLY A 213 12.81 11.49 3.69
C GLY A 213 11.35 11.59 3.22
N ALA A 214 10.39 11.19 4.05
CA ALA A 214 8.96 11.27 3.74
C ALA A 214 8.42 12.71 3.67
N LEU A 215 9.12 13.68 4.26
CA LEU A 215 8.77 15.10 4.16
C LEU A 215 9.14 15.69 2.79
N LEU A 216 10.16 15.13 2.10
CA LEU A 216 10.68 15.68 0.86
C LEU A 216 9.68 15.73 -0.30
N PRO A 217 8.85 14.69 -0.57
CA PRO A 217 7.89 14.71 -1.67
C PRO A 217 6.72 15.67 -1.48
N GLY A 218 6.41 16.08 -0.25
CA GLY A 218 5.30 16.97 0.06
C GLY A 218 3.90 16.33 -0.02
N GLY A 219 3.79 15.02 -0.03
CA GLY A 219 2.52 14.28 -0.10
C GLY A 219 1.79 14.18 1.24
N ARG A 220 0.76 15.01 1.48
CA ARG A 220 -0.02 15.03 2.74
C ARG A 220 -0.57 13.67 3.14
N ALA A 221 -1.16 12.93 2.19
CA ALA A 221 -1.72 11.60 2.45
C ALA A 221 -0.67 10.60 2.96
N ALA A 222 0.55 10.67 2.42
CA ALA A 222 1.66 9.82 2.87
C ALA A 222 2.10 10.14 4.30
N LEU A 223 2.10 11.42 4.69
CA LEU A 223 2.46 11.84 6.05
C LEU A 223 1.38 11.45 7.07
N VAL A 224 0.10 11.61 6.75
CA VAL A 224 -1.01 11.14 7.58
C VAL A 224 -0.94 9.62 7.75
N ALA A 225 -0.69 8.89 6.66
CA ALA A 225 -0.53 7.45 6.69
C ALA A 225 0.66 7.02 7.55
N LEU A 226 1.80 7.71 7.43
CA LEU A 226 2.99 7.46 8.25
C LEU A 226 2.70 7.70 9.73
N ALA A 227 2.05 8.81 10.07
CA ALA A 227 1.66 9.11 11.45
C ALA A 227 0.76 8.02 12.04
N LEU A 228 -0.24 7.56 11.32
CA LEU A 228 -1.10 6.45 11.72
C LEU A 228 -0.32 5.14 11.89
N CYS A 229 0.59 4.83 10.97
CA CYS A 229 1.44 3.65 11.07
C CYS A 229 2.34 3.70 12.32
N LEU A 230 2.99 4.82 12.58
CA LEU A 230 3.85 5.01 13.75
C LEU A 230 3.04 4.99 15.06
N ALA A 231 1.81 5.51 15.05
CA ALA A 231 0.92 5.47 16.21
C ALA A 231 0.39 4.07 16.52
N CYS A 232 0.23 3.20 15.51
CA CYS A 232 -0.38 1.87 15.69
C CYS A 232 0.65 0.74 15.78
N GLY A 233 1.62 0.70 14.85
CA GLY A 233 2.50 -0.45 14.64
C GLY A 233 3.45 -0.76 15.80
N PRO A 234 4.39 0.14 16.13
CA PRO A 234 5.32 -0.08 17.23
C PRO A 234 4.62 -0.33 18.57
N PRO A 235 3.57 0.46 18.97
CA PRO A 235 2.83 0.16 20.20
C PRO A 235 2.18 -1.22 20.20
N LEU A 236 1.62 -1.69 19.08
CA LEU A 236 1.04 -3.02 18.98
C LEU A 236 2.05 -4.11 19.35
N ILE A 237 3.26 -4.05 18.81
CA ILE A 237 4.34 -4.99 19.13
C ILE A 237 4.77 -4.86 20.60
N MET A 238 4.97 -3.63 21.10
CA MET A 238 5.39 -3.40 22.47
C MET A 238 4.36 -3.88 23.49
N LEU A 239 3.07 -3.63 23.25
CA LEU A 239 1.99 -4.08 24.12
C LEU A 239 1.88 -5.62 24.15
N LYS A 240 2.03 -6.28 23.01
CA LYS A 240 2.06 -7.75 22.94
C LYS A 240 3.30 -8.34 23.64
N GLN A 241 4.42 -7.60 23.69
CA GLN A 241 5.62 -7.98 24.43
C GLN A 241 5.59 -7.54 25.90
N GLN A 242 4.44 -7.05 26.41
CA GLN A 242 4.26 -6.55 27.77
C GLN A 242 5.15 -5.33 28.13
N ARG A 243 5.60 -4.57 27.13
CA ARG A 243 6.46 -3.37 27.28
C ARG A 243 5.61 -2.09 27.33
N ARG A 244 4.62 -2.04 28.22
CA ARG A 244 3.62 -0.96 28.30
C ARG A 244 4.24 0.43 28.47
N GLY A 245 5.27 0.56 29.32
CA GLY A 245 5.97 1.83 29.54
C GLY A 245 6.66 2.33 28.27
N GLN A 246 7.26 1.44 27.49
CA GLN A 246 7.90 1.83 26.21
C GLN A 246 6.86 2.23 25.16
N ALA A 247 5.71 1.56 25.12
CA ALA A 247 4.60 1.95 24.25
C ALA A 247 4.06 3.35 24.60
N ALA A 248 3.89 3.64 25.91
CA ALA A 248 3.47 4.96 26.38
C ALA A 248 4.50 6.05 26.04
N LEU A 249 5.79 5.80 26.29
CA LEU A 249 6.86 6.73 25.91
C LEU A 249 6.94 6.97 24.41
N TRP A 250 6.71 5.94 23.59
CA TRP A 250 6.68 6.09 22.15
C TRP A 250 5.53 7.01 21.69
N VAL A 251 4.31 6.76 22.21
CA VAL A 251 3.13 7.61 21.90
C VAL A 251 3.35 9.05 22.37
N LEU A 252 3.87 9.24 23.58
CA LEU A 252 4.21 10.56 24.10
C LEU A 252 5.25 11.27 23.21
N GLY A 253 6.30 10.54 22.79
CA GLY A 253 7.29 11.08 21.86
C GLY A 253 6.69 11.53 20.54
N LEU A 254 5.75 10.76 19.97
CA LEU A 254 5.02 11.16 18.76
C LEU A 254 4.15 12.40 18.99
N LEU A 255 3.48 12.50 20.13
CA LEU A 255 2.68 13.69 20.49
C LEU A 255 3.56 14.92 20.67
N CYS A 256 4.72 14.78 21.32
CA CYS A 256 5.70 15.86 21.47
C CYS A 256 6.25 16.30 20.11
N LEU A 257 6.55 15.36 19.19
CA LEU A 257 6.99 15.69 17.83
C LEU A 257 5.90 16.42 17.03
N ALA A 258 4.65 15.96 17.14
CA ALA A 258 3.53 16.63 16.48
C ALA A 258 3.30 18.04 17.05
N GLY A 259 3.29 18.20 18.37
CA GLY A 259 3.19 19.50 19.04
C GLY A 259 4.35 20.43 18.70
N GLY A 260 5.58 19.91 18.69
CA GLY A 260 6.77 20.66 18.26
C GLY A 260 6.70 21.11 16.82
N ALA A 261 6.18 20.26 15.91
CA ALA A 261 5.95 20.63 14.51
C ALA A 261 4.95 21.78 14.38
N VAL A 262 3.86 21.75 15.14
CA VAL A 262 2.86 22.85 15.15
C VAL A 262 3.49 24.14 15.65
N LEU A 263 4.20 24.11 16.78
CA LEU A 263 4.87 25.29 17.34
C LEU A 263 5.95 25.84 16.40
N PHE A 264 6.69 24.95 15.73
CA PHE A 264 7.69 25.33 14.74
C PHE A 264 7.09 26.06 13.53
N MET A 265 5.86 25.73 13.16
CA MET A 265 5.14 26.37 12.05
C MET A 265 4.65 27.77 12.38
N GLU A 266 4.42 28.08 13.67
CA GLU A 266 3.99 29.42 14.11
C GLU A 266 5.15 30.43 14.09
N THR A 267 6.40 29.99 13.92
CA THR A 267 7.56 30.89 13.80
C THR A 267 7.75 31.31 12.33
N GLU A 268 7.73 32.61 12.05
CA GLU A 268 7.80 33.23 10.71
C GLU A 268 9.01 32.83 9.83
N ALA A 269 9.98 32.09 10.38
CA ALA A 269 11.25 31.80 9.73
C ALA A 269 11.23 30.61 8.75
N ASN A 270 10.12 29.85 8.61
CA ASN A 270 10.20 28.49 8.06
C ASN A 270 9.29 28.18 6.87
N HIS A 271 9.25 29.05 5.88
CA HIS A 271 8.56 28.78 4.60
C HIS A 271 9.10 27.59 3.77
N HIS A 272 10.10 26.87 4.27
CA HIS A 272 10.74 25.76 3.55
C HIS A 272 10.12 24.39 3.78
N ALA A 273 9.29 24.23 4.81
CA ALA A 273 8.62 22.93 5.10
C ALA A 273 7.25 22.83 4.45
N ARG A 274 7.17 23.01 3.14
CA ARG A 274 5.93 23.06 2.33
C ARG A 274 4.94 21.91 2.63
N ALA A 275 5.45 20.72 2.94
CA ALA A 275 4.61 19.57 3.27
C ALA A 275 3.87 19.71 4.61
N ILE A 276 4.58 20.25 5.62
CA ILE A 276 4.03 20.49 6.95
C ILE A 276 3.08 21.68 6.90
N GLU A 277 3.50 22.79 6.26
CA GLU A 277 2.67 23.96 6.02
C GLU A 277 1.34 23.59 5.35
N GLN A 278 1.39 22.75 4.32
CA GLN A 278 0.18 22.26 3.64
C GLN A 278 -0.70 21.35 4.49
N LEU A 279 -0.18 20.67 5.53
CA LEU A 279 -0.99 19.85 6.45
C LEU A 279 -1.84 20.70 7.38
N PHE A 280 -1.30 21.83 7.83
CA PHE A 280 -1.94 22.70 8.82
C PHE A 280 -2.58 23.97 8.21
N ALA A 281 -2.40 24.20 6.89
CA ALA A 281 -3.01 25.34 6.24
C ALA A 281 -4.53 25.31 6.39
N PRO A 282 -5.17 26.45 6.77
CA PRO A 282 -6.63 26.54 6.75
C PRO A 282 -7.12 26.25 5.34
N ASN A 283 -8.23 25.50 5.21
CA ASN A 283 -8.84 25.11 3.94
C ASN A 283 -8.04 24.10 3.09
N THR A 284 -7.27 23.21 3.73
CA THR A 284 -6.47 22.18 3.04
C THR A 284 -7.26 21.29 2.06
N LEU A 285 -8.54 21.01 2.35
CA LEU A 285 -9.42 20.24 1.47
C LEU A 285 -9.91 21.07 0.29
N GLU A 286 -10.26 22.35 0.51
CA GLU A 286 -10.68 23.27 -0.55
C GLU A 286 -9.54 23.59 -1.51
N SER A 287 -8.34 23.89 -0.97
CA SER A 287 -7.15 24.17 -1.78
C SER A 287 -6.68 22.97 -2.60
N SER A 288 -7.07 21.75 -2.22
CA SER A 288 -6.76 20.53 -2.99
C SER A 288 -7.68 20.29 -4.19
N GLY A 289 -8.77 21.06 -4.33
CA GLY A 289 -9.80 20.86 -5.35
C GLY A 289 -10.62 19.57 -5.20
N ARG A 290 -10.53 18.89 -4.05
CA ARG A 290 -11.23 17.60 -3.82
C ARG A 290 -12.67 17.77 -3.38
N LEU A 291 -12.98 18.76 -2.55
CA LEU A 291 -14.34 18.99 -2.09
C LEU A 291 -15.33 19.22 -3.24
N PRO A 292 -15.03 20.06 -4.27
CA PRO A 292 -15.87 20.18 -5.44
C PRO A 292 -16.08 18.85 -6.18
N LEU A 293 -15.03 18.03 -6.32
CA LEU A 293 -15.12 16.70 -6.96
C LEU A 293 -15.99 15.74 -6.14
N TRP A 294 -15.89 15.76 -4.82
CA TRP A 294 -16.74 14.96 -3.93
C TRP A 294 -18.21 15.40 -3.98
N GLY A 295 -18.44 16.72 -3.97
CA GLY A 295 -19.78 17.28 -4.16
C GLY A 295 -20.40 16.89 -5.52
N ALA A 296 -19.61 16.98 -6.59
CA ALA A 296 -20.04 16.55 -7.92
C ALA A 296 -20.33 15.03 -7.95
N ALA A 297 -19.48 14.19 -7.33
CA ALA A 297 -19.68 12.74 -7.27
C ALA A 297 -20.99 12.38 -6.55
N LEU A 298 -21.28 13.01 -5.40
CA LEU A 298 -22.52 12.80 -4.66
C LEU A 298 -23.74 13.29 -5.44
N GLY A 299 -23.66 14.48 -6.06
CA GLY A 299 -24.75 15.04 -6.87
C GLY A 299 -25.08 14.16 -8.08
N LEU A 300 -24.06 13.71 -8.81
CA LEU A 300 -24.21 12.81 -9.96
C LEU A 300 -24.72 11.42 -9.54
N ALA A 301 -24.22 10.87 -8.43
CA ALA A 301 -24.73 9.63 -7.88
C ALA A 301 -26.24 9.73 -7.58
N GLY A 302 -26.68 10.82 -6.94
CA GLY A 302 -28.12 11.04 -6.65
C GLY A 302 -29.00 11.07 -7.90
N GLN A 303 -28.48 11.56 -9.02
CA GLN A 303 -29.20 11.64 -10.30
C GLN A 303 -29.25 10.31 -11.07
N THR A 304 -28.33 9.37 -10.76
CA THR A 304 -28.16 8.12 -11.53
C THR A 304 -28.43 6.85 -10.71
N ILE A 305 -29.04 6.99 -9.54
CA ILE A 305 -29.49 5.85 -8.73
C ILE A 305 -30.49 5.01 -9.55
N PRO A 306 -30.43 3.65 -9.48
CA PRO A 306 -29.51 2.89 -8.62
C PRO A 306 -28.18 2.47 -9.28
N PHE A 307 -28.01 2.62 -10.61
CA PHE A 307 -26.97 1.95 -11.37
C PHE A 307 -25.67 2.76 -11.58
N GLY A 308 -25.72 4.08 -11.33
CA GLY A 308 -24.57 4.98 -11.53
C GLY A 308 -24.33 5.34 -13.00
N LEU A 309 -23.23 6.05 -13.25
CA LEU A 309 -22.84 6.59 -14.56
C LEU A 309 -22.20 5.59 -15.52
N GLY A 310 -21.90 4.37 -15.04
CA GLY A 310 -21.01 3.45 -15.73
C GLY A 310 -19.51 3.76 -15.47
N ILE A 311 -18.67 2.75 -15.60
CA ILE A 311 -17.23 2.85 -15.31
C ILE A 311 -16.55 3.88 -16.21
N GLY A 312 -15.88 4.87 -15.61
CA GLY A 312 -15.22 5.97 -16.33
C GLY A 312 -16.16 7.12 -16.72
N GLY A 313 -17.46 7.03 -16.41
CA GLY A 313 -18.44 8.03 -16.75
C GLY A 313 -18.36 9.35 -15.97
N PHE A 314 -17.72 9.33 -14.77
CA PHE A 314 -17.66 10.50 -13.91
C PHE A 314 -17.02 11.72 -14.56
N SER A 315 -15.86 11.57 -15.20
CA SER A 315 -15.12 12.69 -15.79
C SER A 315 -15.94 13.42 -16.83
N LEU A 316 -16.64 12.66 -17.70
CA LEU A 316 -17.49 13.22 -18.74
C LEU A 316 -18.74 13.91 -18.14
N ALA A 317 -19.43 13.25 -17.21
CA ALA A 317 -20.63 13.78 -16.56
C ALA A 317 -20.37 15.03 -15.72
N ALA A 318 -19.17 15.13 -15.13
CA ALA A 318 -18.73 16.30 -14.37
C ALA A 318 -18.19 17.46 -15.24
N GLY A 319 -18.25 17.33 -16.59
CA GLY A 319 -17.86 18.39 -17.52
C GLY A 319 -16.37 18.50 -17.80
N PHE A 320 -15.54 17.49 -17.41
CA PHE A 320 -14.11 17.49 -17.67
C PHE A 320 -13.71 16.79 -18.98
N GLY A 321 -14.69 16.31 -19.75
CA GLY A 321 -14.44 15.49 -20.94
C GLY A 321 -13.96 14.08 -20.58
N GLU A 322 -13.45 13.35 -21.59
CA GLU A 322 -12.95 11.99 -21.42
C GLU A 322 -11.51 11.96 -20.87
N TRP A 323 -11.30 12.52 -19.69
CA TRP A 323 -9.99 12.59 -19.05
C TRP A 323 -9.92 11.78 -17.76
N ARG A 324 -9.27 10.64 -17.79
CA ARG A 324 -9.12 9.73 -16.66
C ARG A 324 -8.50 10.38 -15.41
N GLY A 325 -7.65 11.40 -15.56
CA GLY A 325 -7.05 12.13 -14.44
C GLY A 325 -8.04 12.93 -13.59
N ARG A 326 -9.28 13.11 -14.05
CA ARG A 326 -10.36 13.77 -13.31
C ARG A 326 -11.38 12.77 -12.83
N HIS A 327 -11.12 12.22 -11.67
CA HIS A 327 -12.00 11.31 -10.93
C HIS A 327 -12.21 11.85 -9.49
N PRO A 328 -13.11 11.29 -8.69
CA PRO A 328 -13.39 11.81 -7.34
C PRO A 328 -12.20 11.80 -6.38
N HIS A 329 -11.11 11.11 -6.69
CA HIS A 329 -9.98 10.90 -5.78
C HIS A 329 -10.38 10.27 -4.43
N ASN A 330 -11.50 9.57 -4.41
CA ASN A 330 -12.03 8.81 -3.30
C ASN A 330 -12.71 7.57 -3.85
N LEU A 331 -12.19 6.40 -3.51
CA LEU A 331 -12.60 5.14 -4.10
C LEU A 331 -14.07 4.79 -3.79
N ALA A 332 -14.54 5.14 -2.58
CA ALA A 332 -15.92 4.90 -2.18
C ALA A 332 -16.90 5.76 -2.99
N LEU A 333 -16.60 7.05 -3.15
CA LEU A 333 -17.40 7.97 -3.94
C LEU A 333 -17.37 7.62 -5.43
N GLU A 334 -16.25 7.13 -5.92
CA GLU A 334 -16.13 6.66 -7.30
C GLU A 334 -16.97 5.40 -7.53
N ALA A 335 -16.92 4.42 -6.62
CA ALA A 335 -17.77 3.23 -6.67
C ALA A 335 -19.26 3.61 -6.64
N LEU A 336 -19.64 4.60 -5.81
CA LEU A 336 -21.01 5.10 -5.74
C LEU A 336 -21.44 5.81 -7.03
N ALA A 337 -20.60 6.72 -7.55
CA ALA A 337 -20.95 7.53 -8.73
C ALA A 337 -20.93 6.71 -10.03
N GLU A 338 -19.94 5.84 -10.21
CA GLU A 338 -19.77 5.08 -11.47
C GLU A 338 -20.50 3.72 -11.46
N ALA A 339 -20.49 3.00 -10.34
CA ALA A 339 -21.09 1.66 -10.24
C ALA A 339 -22.41 1.65 -9.43
N GLY A 340 -22.88 2.79 -8.98
CA GLY A 340 -24.17 2.97 -8.29
C GLY A 340 -24.23 2.33 -6.91
N LEU A 341 -25.46 2.20 -6.38
CA LEU A 341 -25.70 1.60 -5.06
C LEU A 341 -25.20 0.15 -4.95
N PRO A 342 -25.41 -0.74 -5.95
CA PRO A 342 -24.88 -2.10 -5.87
C PRO A 342 -23.34 -2.14 -5.84
N GLY A 343 -22.67 -1.29 -6.65
CA GLY A 343 -21.23 -1.16 -6.65
C GLY A 343 -20.69 -0.66 -5.32
N PHE A 344 -21.34 0.33 -4.72
CA PHE A 344 -20.97 0.86 -3.41
C PHE A 344 -21.20 -0.17 -2.29
N ALA A 345 -22.30 -0.91 -2.31
CA ALA A 345 -22.57 -1.98 -1.35
C ALA A 345 -21.50 -3.09 -1.43
N LEU A 346 -21.15 -3.51 -2.64
CA LEU A 346 -20.08 -4.49 -2.85
C LEU A 346 -18.72 -3.93 -2.41
N TRP A 347 -18.42 -2.66 -2.68
CA TRP A 347 -17.23 -1.99 -2.18
C TRP A 347 -17.16 -2.05 -0.64
N LEU A 348 -18.27 -1.76 0.06
CA LEU A 348 -18.35 -1.88 1.53
C LEU A 348 -18.11 -3.32 2.00
N MET A 349 -18.67 -4.31 1.32
CA MET A 349 -18.44 -5.71 1.66
C MET A 349 -16.97 -6.13 1.47
N VAL A 350 -16.32 -5.64 0.41
CA VAL A 350 -14.93 -5.94 0.10
C VAL A 350 -13.98 -5.31 1.13
N PHE A 351 -14.03 -3.99 1.29
CA PHE A 351 -13.08 -3.27 2.16
C PHE A 351 -13.45 -3.41 3.65
N GLY A 352 -14.74 -3.38 3.97
CA GLY A 352 -15.23 -3.67 5.32
C GLY A 352 -14.97 -5.12 5.72
N GLY A 353 -15.15 -6.06 4.79
CA GLY A 353 -14.82 -7.47 4.99
C GLY A 353 -13.32 -7.69 5.25
N ALA A 354 -12.44 -7.02 4.51
CA ALA A 354 -11.00 -7.09 4.76
C ALA A 354 -10.62 -6.52 6.14
N ALA A 355 -11.18 -5.38 6.52
CA ALA A 355 -10.98 -4.81 7.86
C ALA A 355 -11.48 -5.75 8.96
N TRP A 356 -12.64 -6.39 8.76
CA TRP A 356 -13.19 -7.38 9.68
C TRP A 356 -12.30 -8.63 9.79
N VAL A 357 -11.75 -9.14 8.68
CA VAL A 357 -10.80 -10.27 8.67
C VAL A 357 -9.55 -9.93 9.47
N ILE A 358 -8.95 -8.74 9.25
CA ILE A 358 -7.79 -8.28 10.04
C ILE A 358 -8.15 -8.22 11.52
N TRP A 359 -9.29 -7.63 11.87
CA TRP A 359 -9.74 -7.50 13.26
C TRP A 359 -10.01 -8.87 13.90
N ARG A 360 -10.70 -9.76 13.20
CA ARG A 360 -11.09 -11.08 13.71
C ARG A 360 -9.90 -12.02 13.87
N LEU A 361 -9.14 -12.22 12.79
CA LEU A 361 -8.01 -13.14 12.77
C LEU A 361 -6.73 -12.55 13.36
N GLY A 362 -6.57 -11.23 13.32
CA GLY A 362 -5.41 -10.55 13.91
C GLY A 362 -5.31 -10.69 15.43
N ARG A 363 -6.40 -11.08 16.11
CA ARG A 363 -6.38 -11.35 17.56
C ARG A 363 -5.63 -12.64 17.90
N THR A 364 -5.68 -13.63 17.02
CA THR A 364 -5.08 -14.97 17.19
C THR A 364 -3.79 -15.14 16.41
N ALA A 365 -3.60 -14.37 15.34
CA ALA A 365 -2.41 -14.40 14.50
C ALA A 365 -1.17 -13.87 15.24
N GLN A 366 0.01 -14.24 14.74
CA GLN A 366 1.28 -13.74 15.27
C GLN A 366 1.37 -12.22 15.15
N SER A 367 1.68 -11.54 16.23
CA SER A 367 1.65 -10.07 16.32
C SER A 367 2.56 -9.38 15.29
N TRP A 368 3.73 -9.96 14.99
CA TRP A 368 4.65 -9.41 13.99
C TRP A 368 4.06 -9.47 12.57
N ARG A 369 3.33 -10.56 12.22
CA ARG A 369 2.68 -10.71 10.92
C ARG A 369 1.57 -9.68 10.77
N VAL A 370 0.72 -9.55 11.79
CA VAL A 370 -0.37 -8.56 11.82
C VAL A 370 0.19 -7.15 11.69
N ALA A 371 1.22 -6.82 12.46
CA ALA A 371 1.83 -5.50 12.44
C ALA A 371 2.41 -5.16 11.06
N ARG A 372 3.14 -6.07 10.42
CA ARG A 372 3.69 -5.86 9.07
C ARG A 372 2.59 -5.66 8.03
N ILE A 373 1.56 -6.50 8.04
CA ILE A 373 0.41 -6.34 7.14
C ILE A 373 -0.26 -4.98 7.36
N LEU A 374 -0.47 -4.56 8.61
CA LEU A 374 -1.04 -3.25 8.90
C LEU A 374 -0.17 -2.10 8.36
N MET A 375 1.17 -2.17 8.53
CA MET A 375 2.08 -1.12 8.02
C MET A 375 2.09 -1.03 6.49
N LEU A 376 1.76 -2.11 5.81
CA LEU A 376 1.64 -2.16 4.35
C LEU A 376 0.26 -1.72 3.86
N CYS A 377 -0.80 -2.03 4.62
CA CYS A 377 -2.18 -1.75 4.21
C CYS A 377 -2.68 -0.36 4.63
N LEU A 378 -2.31 0.15 5.82
CA LEU A 378 -2.78 1.46 6.30
C LEU A 378 -2.43 2.62 5.35
N PRO A 379 -1.20 2.70 4.78
CA PRO A 379 -0.89 3.76 3.83
C PRO A 379 -1.77 3.73 2.59
N MET A 380 -2.09 2.54 2.09
CA MET A 380 -3.05 2.41 0.99
C MET A 380 -4.47 2.77 1.42
N ALA A 381 -4.92 2.34 2.60
CA ALA A 381 -6.26 2.68 3.10
C ALA A 381 -6.48 4.20 3.18
N VAL A 382 -5.48 4.97 3.62
CA VAL A 382 -5.52 6.44 3.58
C VAL A 382 -5.55 6.96 2.13
N THR A 383 -4.70 6.42 1.27
CA THR A 383 -4.59 6.85 -0.14
C THR A 383 -5.89 6.60 -0.90
N LEU A 384 -6.61 5.52 -0.63
CA LEU A 384 -7.91 5.18 -1.23
C LEU A 384 -8.97 6.25 -0.97
N GLN A 385 -8.87 6.99 0.13
CA GLN A 385 -9.84 8.03 0.50
C GLN A 385 -9.56 9.37 -0.15
N VAL A 386 -8.34 9.59 -0.68
CA VAL A 386 -7.94 10.95 -1.06
C VAL A 386 -7.16 11.06 -2.36
N SER A 387 -6.81 9.97 -3.05
CA SER A 387 -5.81 10.10 -4.12
C SER A 387 -5.85 9.04 -5.23
N THR A 388 -6.80 8.13 -5.26
CA THR A 388 -6.76 7.01 -6.22
C THR A 388 -8.11 6.71 -6.85
N ASP A 389 -8.09 5.90 -7.93
CA ASP A 389 -9.25 5.42 -8.66
C ASP A 389 -9.43 3.89 -8.54
N LEU A 390 -10.58 3.35 -9.04
CA LEU A 390 -10.92 1.92 -9.02
C LEU A 390 -9.92 1.04 -9.80
N GLY A 391 -9.17 1.61 -10.74
CA GLY A 391 -8.12 0.91 -11.50
C GLY A 391 -6.79 0.77 -10.74
N ASN A 392 -6.65 1.33 -9.54
CA ASN A 392 -5.37 1.34 -8.84
C ASN A 392 -4.94 -0.06 -8.40
N ARG A 393 -3.92 -0.59 -9.08
CA ARG A 393 -3.35 -1.91 -8.80
C ARG A 393 -2.80 -2.07 -7.38
N MET A 394 -2.28 -0.99 -6.77
CA MET A 394 -1.71 -1.04 -5.41
C MET A 394 -2.79 -1.31 -4.36
N ALA A 395 -4.02 -0.83 -4.61
CA ALA A 395 -5.18 -1.09 -3.76
C ALA A 395 -5.52 -2.57 -3.71
N TRP A 396 -5.51 -3.24 -4.85
CA TRP A 396 -5.80 -4.68 -4.95
C TRP A 396 -4.74 -5.53 -4.27
N LEU A 397 -3.45 -5.17 -4.39
CA LEU A 397 -2.39 -5.86 -3.65
C LEU A 397 -2.55 -5.66 -2.14
N ALA A 398 -2.81 -4.45 -1.68
CA ALA A 398 -3.03 -4.17 -0.26
C ALA A 398 -4.25 -4.95 0.29
N LEU A 399 -5.31 -5.06 -0.50
CA LEU A 399 -6.47 -5.88 -0.17
C LEU A 399 -6.10 -7.38 -0.07
N GLY A 400 -5.27 -7.88 -1.00
CA GLY A 400 -4.72 -9.22 -0.96
C GLY A 400 -3.85 -9.47 0.28
N LEU A 401 -2.99 -8.51 0.65
CA LEU A 401 -2.21 -8.57 1.90
C LEU A 401 -3.11 -8.62 3.13
N ALA A 402 -4.15 -7.80 3.17
CA ALA A 402 -5.10 -7.75 4.28
C ALA A 402 -5.85 -9.06 4.46
N LEU A 403 -6.40 -9.62 3.38
CA LEU A 403 -7.10 -10.91 3.40
C LEU A 403 -6.14 -12.10 3.59
N GLY A 404 -4.89 -11.94 3.17
CA GLY A 404 -3.84 -12.94 3.31
C GLY A 404 -3.48 -13.29 4.77
N ILE A 405 -3.95 -12.49 5.76
CA ILE A 405 -3.85 -12.87 7.17
C ILE A 405 -4.58 -14.18 7.47
N GLY A 406 -5.65 -14.46 6.71
CA GLY A 406 -6.41 -15.71 6.79
C GLY A 406 -5.95 -16.80 5.79
N VAL A 407 -4.83 -16.59 5.12
CA VAL A 407 -4.22 -17.57 4.21
C VAL A 407 -2.92 -18.09 4.82
N THR A 408 -2.71 -19.39 4.76
CA THR A 408 -1.49 -20.00 5.29
C THR A 408 -0.92 -21.00 4.29
N ALA A 409 0.33 -20.77 3.88
CA ALA A 409 1.09 -21.74 3.10
C ALA A 409 1.54 -22.90 3.98
N MET A 410 1.20 -24.12 3.59
CA MET A 410 1.74 -25.33 4.20
C MET A 410 3.01 -25.74 3.44
N ALA A 411 4.03 -26.18 4.18
CA ALA A 411 5.23 -26.72 3.57
C ALA A 411 4.84 -27.84 2.58
N PRO A 412 5.49 -27.93 1.41
CA PRO A 412 5.28 -29.05 0.52
C PRO A 412 5.54 -30.34 1.29
N LEU A 413 4.66 -31.32 1.15
CA LEU A 413 4.91 -32.66 1.64
C LEU A 413 6.21 -33.10 0.94
N ARG A 414 7.34 -33.04 1.65
CA ARG A 414 8.56 -33.71 1.19
C ARG A 414 8.14 -35.12 0.90
N GLY A 415 8.24 -35.53 -0.36
CA GLY A 415 7.76 -36.80 -0.82
C GLY A 415 8.06 -37.90 0.18
N ALA A 416 7.09 -38.70 0.51
CA ALA A 416 7.24 -39.98 1.20
C ALA A 416 8.02 -40.96 0.29
N GLY A 417 9.18 -40.54 -0.15
CA GLY A 417 10.12 -41.29 -0.95
C GLY A 417 11.28 -41.71 -0.07
N HIS A 418 11.12 -42.82 0.59
CA HIS A 418 12.04 -43.87 1.03
C HIS A 418 11.53 -44.48 2.34
N VAL A 419 10.38 -45.14 2.25
CA VAL A 419 10.24 -46.37 3.03
C VAL A 419 11.29 -47.30 2.42
N ARG A 420 12.50 -47.31 2.97
CA ARG A 420 13.39 -48.41 2.78
C ARG A 420 12.67 -49.65 3.22
N ALA A 421 12.26 -50.48 2.27
CA ALA A 421 12.04 -51.90 2.49
C ALA A 421 13.34 -52.45 3.09
N LEU A 422 13.35 -52.62 4.40
CA LEU A 422 14.24 -53.54 5.06
C LEU A 422 13.57 -54.90 4.93
N GLY A 423 13.91 -55.65 3.87
CA GLY A 423 13.78 -57.06 3.83
C GLY A 423 14.92 -57.73 4.59
#